data_29b83673f324ec9505d0dc0dda3e492e
#
_entry.id   29b83673f324ec9505d0dc0dda3e492e
#
_cell.length_a   1.000
_cell.length_b   1.000
_cell.length_c   1.000
_cell.angle_alpha   90.00
_cell.angle_beta   90.00
_cell.angle_gamma   90.00
#
_symmetry.space_group_name_H-M   'P 1'
#
loop_
_entity.id
_entity.type
_entity.pdbx_description
1 polymer ?
#
loop_
_entity_poly.entity_id
_entity_poly.type
_entity_poly.pdbx_seq_one_letter_code
_entity_poly.pdbx_strand_id
1 'polypeptide(L)'
;MTKNARQFPGGPFAAASCAIIGLTACGGGTVSDPPLTGTQHLAFAYFQQCVNPIFQKQLQITLNGVTTTNTCAAGGCHDNTSGTGGAFRIIGAAQPVDLANPANTPDLIRALDMYKNFISAQGETVIGSPAQSLLVRKPLLQNVLHGGGLVFASNLDPNVKLIEYWIGNPVPQGQDEFSTTTYSTMFTPAFNPSSPNSSTCNSF
;
A
#
# COMPACT_ATOMS: atom_id res chain seq x y z
N MET A 1 17.94 60.78 57.83
CA MET A 1 18.18 59.86 56.70
C MET A 1 16.93 59.94 55.80
N THR A 2 17.01 60.75 54.81
CA THR A 2 15.89 61.32 54.06
C THR A 2 15.52 60.40 52.86
N LYS A 3 14.26 59.99 52.76
CA LYS A 3 13.68 59.32 51.62
C LYS A 3 13.25 60.37 50.56
N ASN A 4 13.88 60.34 49.39
CA ASN A 4 13.41 61.10 48.25
C ASN A 4 12.41 60.32 47.43
N ALA A 5 11.13 60.71 47.47
CA ALA A 5 10.11 60.29 46.56
C ALA A 5 10.15 61.13 45.26
N ARG A 6 10.33 60.51 44.13
CA ARG A 6 10.21 61.17 42.82
C ARG A 6 8.76 61.02 42.36
N GLN A 7 8.08 62.15 42.20
CA GLN A 7 6.80 62.32 41.52
C GLN A 7 7.00 62.20 40.01
N PHE A 8 6.21 61.42 39.34
CA PHE A 8 6.11 61.39 37.86
C PHE A 8 4.88 62.19 37.46
N PRO A 9 4.97 63.08 36.47
CA PRO A 9 3.84 63.82 35.96
C PRO A 9 2.98 62.95 35.07
N GLY A 10 1.64 63.08 35.27
CA GLY A 10 0.63 62.42 34.45
C GLY A 10 0.56 63.05 33.06
N GLY A 11 0.62 62.20 32.03
CA GLY A 11 0.30 62.54 30.63
C GLY A 11 -1.13 62.09 30.28
N PRO A 12 -1.75 62.78 29.31
CA PRO A 12 -3.15 62.54 28.99
C PRO A 12 -3.39 61.22 28.29
N PHE A 13 -4.41 60.50 28.70
CA PHE A 13 -4.91 59.28 28.05
C PHE A 13 -5.48 59.65 26.67
N ALA A 14 -4.77 59.23 25.61
CA ALA A 14 -5.34 59.18 24.27
C ALA A 14 -6.25 57.94 24.13
N ALA A 15 -7.53 58.19 23.93
CA ALA A 15 -8.49 57.15 23.63
C ALA A 15 -8.19 56.56 22.24
N ALA A 16 -7.65 55.35 22.21
CA ALA A 16 -7.52 54.60 20.99
C ALA A 16 -8.88 53.99 20.62
N SER A 17 -9.51 54.53 19.57
CA SER A 17 -10.70 53.91 18.97
C SER A 17 -10.30 52.58 18.31
N CYS A 18 -10.72 51.46 18.88
CA CYS A 18 -10.63 50.16 18.20
C CYS A 18 -11.60 50.15 17.03
N ALA A 19 -11.06 50.26 15.82
CA ALA A 19 -11.80 49.95 14.60
C ALA A 19 -12.00 48.43 14.57
N ILE A 20 -13.24 47.98 14.75
CA ILE A 20 -13.63 46.57 14.56
C ILE A 20 -13.62 46.33 13.04
N ILE A 21 -12.52 45.73 12.54
CA ILE A 21 -12.48 45.16 11.21
C ILE A 21 -13.34 43.89 11.24
N GLY A 22 -14.55 44.01 10.70
CA GLY A 22 -15.40 42.85 10.47
C GLY A 22 -14.70 41.87 9.53
N LEU A 23 -14.23 40.73 10.08
CA LEU A 23 -13.89 39.58 9.27
C LEU A 23 -15.19 39.07 8.65
N THR A 24 -15.43 39.41 7.40
CA THR A 24 -16.39 38.69 6.57
C THR A 24 -15.86 37.26 6.46
N ALA A 25 -16.46 36.34 7.23
CA ALA A 25 -16.28 34.93 7.05
C ALA A 25 -16.53 34.58 5.58
N CYS A 26 -15.52 34.10 4.88
CA CYS A 26 -15.68 33.44 3.60
C CYS A 26 -16.80 32.42 3.76
N GLY A 27 -17.91 32.62 3.04
CA GLY A 27 -19.02 31.72 3.03
C GLY A 27 -18.49 30.30 2.78
N GLY A 28 -18.68 29.43 3.76
CA GLY A 28 -18.43 28.01 3.60
C GLY A 28 -19.35 27.48 2.52
N GLY A 29 -18.90 27.52 1.27
CA GLY A 29 -19.44 26.65 0.27
C GLY A 29 -19.20 25.25 0.79
N THR A 30 -20.26 24.46 0.99
CA THR A 30 -20.16 23.03 1.18
C THR A 30 -19.46 22.53 -0.08
N VAL A 31 -18.14 22.29 0.03
CA VAL A 31 -17.45 21.48 -0.96
C VAL A 31 -18.11 20.13 -0.82
N SER A 32 -19.05 19.84 -1.71
CA SER A 32 -19.54 18.49 -1.87
C SER A 32 -18.33 17.70 -2.29
N ASP A 33 -17.81 16.88 -1.36
CA ASP A 33 -16.83 15.87 -1.76
C ASP A 33 -17.39 15.18 -3.00
N PRO A 34 -16.60 15.09 -4.10
CA PRO A 34 -17.03 14.29 -5.22
C PRO A 34 -17.42 12.93 -4.65
N PRO A 35 -18.56 12.34 -5.08
CA PRO A 35 -18.94 11.03 -4.58
C PRO A 35 -17.70 10.17 -4.69
N LEU A 36 -17.28 9.56 -3.56
CA LEU A 36 -16.20 8.59 -3.54
C LEU A 36 -16.61 7.53 -4.55
N THR A 37 -16.22 7.73 -5.80
CA THR A 37 -16.30 6.69 -6.83
C THR A 37 -15.48 5.58 -6.24
N GLY A 38 -16.15 4.50 -5.85
CA GLY A 38 -15.62 3.44 -4.99
C GLY A 38 -14.16 3.20 -5.27
N THR A 39 -13.34 3.22 -4.23
CA THR A 39 -11.90 3.04 -4.34
C THR A 39 -11.66 1.80 -5.17
N GLN A 40 -10.88 1.93 -6.23
CA GLN A 40 -10.54 0.78 -7.06
C GLN A 40 -9.66 -0.16 -6.23
N HIS A 41 -9.94 -1.47 -6.30
CA HIS A 41 -9.24 -2.50 -5.54
C HIS A 41 -8.44 -3.40 -6.46
N LEU A 42 -7.40 -4.02 -5.94
CA LEU A 42 -6.71 -5.13 -6.59
C LEU A 42 -7.38 -6.46 -6.21
N ALA A 43 -7.24 -7.48 -7.04
CA ALA A 43 -7.88 -8.78 -6.82
C ALA A 43 -7.17 -9.57 -5.72
N PHE A 44 -7.87 -9.89 -4.63
CA PHE A 44 -7.32 -10.68 -3.51
C PHE A 44 -7.00 -12.11 -3.91
N ALA A 45 -7.89 -12.78 -4.68
CA ALA A 45 -7.66 -14.16 -5.13
C ALA A 45 -6.35 -14.27 -5.94
N TYR A 46 -6.10 -13.32 -6.84
CA TYR A 46 -4.86 -13.30 -7.60
C TYR A 46 -3.64 -13.01 -6.73
N PHE A 47 -3.77 -12.10 -5.78
CA PHE A 47 -2.69 -11.82 -4.85
C PHE A 47 -2.25 -13.08 -4.09
N GLN A 48 -3.18 -13.75 -3.42
CA GLN A 48 -2.81 -14.92 -2.60
C GLN A 48 -2.26 -16.07 -3.43
N GLN A 49 -2.76 -16.27 -4.65
CA GLN A 49 -2.37 -17.40 -5.51
C GLN A 49 -1.06 -17.13 -6.27
N CYS A 50 -0.84 -15.88 -6.71
CA CYS A 50 0.18 -15.55 -7.71
C CYS A 50 1.26 -14.61 -7.19
N VAL A 51 0.92 -13.66 -6.32
CA VAL A 51 1.84 -12.60 -5.88
C VAL A 51 2.48 -12.94 -4.54
N ASN A 52 1.68 -13.29 -3.52
CA ASN A 52 2.21 -13.59 -2.19
C ASN A 52 3.28 -14.70 -2.18
N PRO A 53 3.18 -15.78 -2.97
CA PRO A 53 4.23 -16.80 -3.06
C PRO A 53 5.60 -16.26 -3.50
N ILE A 54 5.63 -15.20 -4.32
CA ILE A 54 6.88 -14.55 -4.77
C ILE A 54 7.66 -14.01 -3.57
N PHE A 55 6.97 -13.45 -2.59
CA PHE A 55 7.60 -12.85 -1.39
C PHE A 55 8.27 -13.88 -0.48
N GLN A 56 7.84 -15.14 -0.58
CA GLN A 56 8.39 -16.26 0.20
C GLN A 56 9.39 -17.11 -0.60
N LYS A 57 9.49 -16.86 -1.90
CA LYS A 57 10.41 -17.60 -2.78
C LYS A 57 11.86 -17.22 -2.47
N GLN A 58 12.75 -18.21 -2.51
CA GLN A 58 14.19 -17.99 -2.48
C GLN A 58 14.62 -17.28 -3.76
N LEU A 59 15.10 -16.05 -3.63
CA LEU A 59 15.50 -15.19 -4.72
C LEU A 59 17.00 -14.86 -4.62
N GLN A 60 17.65 -14.68 -5.75
CA GLN A 60 19.02 -14.16 -5.81
C GLN A 60 18.99 -12.65 -5.65
N ILE A 61 19.63 -12.15 -4.60
CA ILE A 61 19.63 -10.73 -4.26
C ILE A 61 21.06 -10.21 -4.35
N THR A 62 21.30 -9.19 -5.16
CA THR A 62 22.62 -8.57 -5.31
C THR A 62 22.67 -7.22 -4.62
N LEU A 63 23.51 -7.11 -3.60
CA LEU A 63 23.78 -5.86 -2.87
C LEU A 63 25.28 -5.59 -2.84
N ASN A 64 25.70 -4.41 -3.28
CA ASN A 64 27.12 -4.00 -3.33
C ASN A 64 28.02 -5.00 -4.07
N GLY A 65 27.52 -5.62 -5.14
CA GLY A 65 28.24 -6.61 -5.92
C GLY A 65 28.31 -8.02 -5.32
N VAL A 66 27.71 -8.23 -4.14
CA VAL A 66 27.61 -9.55 -3.49
C VAL A 66 26.21 -10.11 -3.73
N THR A 67 26.13 -11.31 -4.27
CA THR A 67 24.85 -12.02 -4.47
C THR A 67 24.63 -13.04 -3.37
N THR A 68 23.47 -12.98 -2.75
CA THR A 68 23.00 -13.91 -1.71
C THR A 68 21.62 -14.44 -2.04
N THR A 69 21.24 -15.55 -1.44
CA THR A 69 19.89 -16.12 -1.59
C THR A 69 19.07 -15.75 -0.36
N ASN A 70 17.90 -15.13 -0.58
CA ASN A 70 17.00 -14.74 0.51
C ASN A 70 15.56 -14.61 0.01
N THR A 71 14.61 -14.36 0.92
CA THR A 71 13.20 -14.09 0.60
C THR A 71 12.84 -12.65 0.93
N CYS A 72 11.82 -12.11 0.27
CA CYS A 72 11.31 -10.78 0.66
C CYS A 72 10.77 -10.80 2.11
N ALA A 73 10.18 -11.90 2.54
CA ALA A 73 9.62 -12.08 3.88
C ALA A 73 10.67 -12.40 4.97
N ALA A 74 11.97 -12.38 4.65
CA ALA A 74 13.01 -12.71 5.62
C ALA A 74 13.18 -11.64 6.70
N GLY A 75 13.69 -12.06 7.85
CA GLY A 75 14.17 -11.16 8.90
C GLY A 75 15.24 -10.22 8.35
N GLY A 76 15.17 -8.94 8.69
CA GLY A 76 16.05 -7.91 8.13
C GLY A 76 15.62 -7.38 6.75
N CYS A 77 14.66 -8.03 6.06
CA CYS A 77 14.02 -7.52 4.83
C CYS A 77 12.61 -6.98 5.16
N HIS A 78 11.55 -7.68 4.75
CA HIS A 78 10.17 -7.26 4.94
C HIS A 78 9.38 -8.12 5.94
N ASP A 79 10.06 -8.94 6.74
CA ASP A 79 9.40 -9.68 7.83
C ASP A 79 8.57 -8.74 8.71
N ASN A 80 7.38 -9.18 9.11
CA ASN A 80 6.43 -8.37 9.87
C ASN A 80 6.96 -7.95 11.25
N THR A 81 7.85 -8.74 11.86
CA THR A 81 8.34 -8.54 13.24
C THR A 81 9.72 -7.91 13.26
N SER A 82 10.65 -8.44 12.48
CA SER A 82 12.08 -8.10 12.51
C SER A 82 12.57 -7.39 11.25
N GLY A 83 11.70 -7.18 10.26
CA GLY A 83 12.07 -6.54 9.01
C GLY A 83 12.46 -5.07 9.17
N THR A 84 13.39 -4.62 8.34
CA THR A 84 13.86 -3.23 8.27
C THR A 84 13.39 -2.50 7.00
N GLY A 85 12.67 -3.20 6.12
CA GLY A 85 12.30 -2.78 4.77
C GLY A 85 11.19 -1.73 4.66
N GLY A 86 10.96 -0.88 5.65
CA GLY A 86 9.99 0.22 5.59
C GLY A 86 8.55 -0.22 5.87
N ALA A 87 7.57 0.41 5.22
CA ALA A 87 6.14 0.16 5.45
C ALA A 87 5.65 -1.18 4.90
N PHE A 88 6.28 -1.68 3.83
CA PHE A 88 5.97 -3.00 3.29
C PHE A 88 6.35 -4.09 4.29
N ARG A 89 5.37 -4.88 4.72
CA ARG A 89 5.53 -5.96 5.71
C ARG A 89 4.87 -7.24 5.24
N ILE A 90 5.53 -8.37 5.48
CA ILE A 90 5.06 -9.68 5.09
C ILE A 90 5.09 -10.62 6.29
N ILE A 91 3.95 -11.23 6.56
CA ILE A 91 3.81 -12.32 7.52
C ILE A 91 4.11 -13.62 6.77
N GLY A 92 5.32 -14.14 6.95
CA GLY A 92 5.78 -15.33 6.21
C GLY A 92 4.97 -16.60 6.52
N ALA A 93 4.35 -16.67 7.70
CA ALA A 93 3.51 -17.81 8.11
C ALA A 93 2.04 -17.69 7.65
N ALA A 94 1.67 -16.61 6.93
CA ALA A 94 0.29 -16.42 6.47
C ALA A 94 -0.16 -17.58 5.58
N GLN A 95 -1.30 -18.17 5.94
CA GLN A 95 -1.89 -19.28 5.20
C GLN A 95 -2.86 -18.79 4.14
N PRO A 96 -2.93 -19.47 2.98
CA PRO A 96 -3.97 -19.18 1.99
C PRO A 96 -5.37 -19.32 2.58
N VAL A 97 -6.26 -18.42 2.18
CA VAL A 97 -7.66 -18.43 2.62
C VAL A 97 -8.49 -19.28 1.66
N ASP A 98 -9.28 -20.19 2.21
CA ASP A 98 -10.25 -20.95 1.42
C ASP A 98 -11.43 -20.04 1.02
N LEU A 99 -11.40 -19.56 -0.22
CA LEU A 99 -12.45 -18.70 -0.79
C LEU A 99 -13.72 -19.46 -1.20
N ALA A 100 -13.71 -20.81 -1.17
CA ALA A 100 -14.91 -21.62 -1.40
C ALA A 100 -15.72 -21.81 -0.12
N ASN A 101 -15.11 -21.62 1.05
CA ASN A 101 -15.79 -21.79 2.32
C ASN A 101 -16.70 -20.58 2.61
N PRO A 102 -18.03 -20.75 2.63
CA PRO A 102 -18.97 -19.65 2.86
C PRO A 102 -18.86 -19.03 4.27
N ALA A 103 -18.20 -19.71 5.21
CA ALA A 103 -17.92 -19.14 6.53
C ALA A 103 -16.82 -18.06 6.47
N ASN A 104 -15.99 -18.05 5.44
CA ASN A 104 -14.96 -17.04 5.22
C ASN A 104 -15.58 -15.79 4.56
N THR A 105 -16.36 -15.04 5.33
CA THR A 105 -16.95 -13.79 4.86
C THR A 105 -15.87 -12.72 4.62
N PRO A 106 -16.11 -11.71 3.77
CA PRO A 106 -15.16 -10.62 3.55
C PRO A 106 -14.62 -9.99 4.83
N ASP A 107 -15.47 -9.76 5.83
CA ASP A 107 -15.04 -9.16 7.10
C ASP A 107 -14.11 -10.07 7.91
N LEU A 108 -14.36 -11.38 7.91
CA LEU A 108 -13.45 -12.35 8.54
C LEU A 108 -12.13 -12.42 7.79
N ILE A 109 -12.16 -12.46 6.46
CA ILE A 109 -10.93 -12.53 5.65
C ILE A 109 -10.05 -11.29 5.91
N ARG A 110 -10.64 -10.10 6.04
CA ARG A 110 -9.92 -8.85 6.31
C ARG A 110 -9.16 -8.86 7.65
N ALA A 111 -9.48 -9.74 8.58
CA ALA A 111 -8.77 -9.92 9.83
C ALA A 111 -7.56 -10.89 9.72
N LEU A 112 -7.47 -11.69 8.66
CA LEU A 112 -6.48 -12.74 8.50
C LEU A 112 -5.11 -12.21 8.05
N ASP A 113 -4.06 -12.97 8.33
CA ASP A 113 -2.69 -12.59 8.01
C ASP A 113 -2.43 -12.48 6.50
N MET A 114 -3.05 -13.33 5.68
CA MET A 114 -2.96 -13.24 4.23
C MET A 114 -3.53 -11.90 3.72
N TYR A 115 -4.61 -11.40 4.33
CA TYR A 115 -5.17 -10.11 3.98
C TYR A 115 -4.26 -8.95 4.43
N LYS A 116 -3.61 -9.06 5.58
CA LYS A 116 -2.60 -8.07 6.02
C LYS A 116 -1.45 -7.99 5.02
N ASN A 117 -0.98 -9.13 4.50
CA ASN A 117 0.02 -9.15 3.42
C ASN A 117 -0.50 -8.46 2.15
N PHE A 118 -1.76 -8.73 1.78
CA PHE A 118 -2.40 -8.10 0.63
C PHE A 118 -2.43 -6.58 0.75
N ILE A 119 -2.91 -6.04 1.87
CA ILE A 119 -2.99 -4.60 2.10
C ILE A 119 -1.59 -3.98 2.15
N SER A 120 -0.63 -4.65 2.79
CA SER A 120 0.75 -4.20 2.85
C SER A 120 1.37 -4.09 1.44
N ALA A 121 1.16 -5.08 0.59
CA ALA A 121 1.63 -5.07 -0.79
C ALA A 121 0.90 -4.02 -1.64
N GLN A 122 -0.44 -3.92 -1.50
CA GLN A 122 -1.24 -2.91 -2.22
C GLN A 122 -0.80 -1.48 -1.86
N GLY A 123 -0.39 -1.23 -0.62
CA GLY A 123 0.14 0.06 -0.17
C GLY A 123 1.41 0.52 -0.91
N GLU A 124 2.14 -0.37 -1.55
CA GLU A 124 3.32 -0.07 -2.36
C GLU A 124 2.98 0.01 -3.87
N THR A 125 1.70 0.08 -4.23
CA THR A 125 1.23 0.14 -5.62
C THR A 125 0.56 1.46 -5.96
N VAL A 126 0.64 1.81 -7.24
CA VAL A 126 -0.26 2.76 -7.89
C VAL A 126 -1.19 1.92 -8.75
N ILE A 127 -2.42 1.71 -8.29
CA ILE A 127 -3.39 0.81 -8.93
C ILE A 127 -3.59 1.20 -10.41
N GLY A 128 -3.52 0.22 -11.31
CA GLY A 128 -3.55 0.42 -12.76
C GLY A 128 -2.25 0.93 -13.38
N SER A 129 -1.20 1.20 -12.57
CA SER A 129 0.06 1.78 -13.05
C SER A 129 1.28 1.03 -12.49
N PRO A 130 1.60 -0.18 -13.00
CA PRO A 130 2.72 -0.99 -12.52
C PRO A 130 4.05 -0.24 -12.55
N ALA A 131 4.34 0.48 -13.63
CA ALA A 131 5.58 1.24 -13.81
C ALA A 131 5.79 2.37 -12.79
N GLN A 132 4.75 2.81 -12.11
CA GLN A 132 4.82 3.83 -11.04
C GLN A 132 4.86 3.21 -9.64
N SER A 133 4.59 1.92 -9.52
CA SER A 133 4.46 1.19 -8.27
C SER A 133 5.82 0.87 -7.65
N LEU A 134 6.00 1.19 -6.37
CA LEU A 134 7.23 0.90 -5.64
C LEU A 134 7.47 -0.60 -5.50
N LEU A 135 6.39 -1.40 -5.44
CA LEU A 135 6.45 -2.86 -5.41
C LEU A 135 7.18 -3.47 -6.64
N VAL A 136 7.13 -2.77 -7.79
CA VAL A 136 7.85 -3.14 -9.01
C VAL A 136 9.23 -2.46 -9.07
N ARG A 137 9.26 -1.15 -8.84
CA ARG A 137 10.45 -0.33 -9.09
C ARG A 137 11.60 -0.60 -8.13
N LYS A 138 11.31 -0.80 -6.84
CA LYS A 138 12.34 -1.03 -5.80
C LYS A 138 13.15 -2.30 -6.07
N PRO A 139 12.54 -3.49 -6.26
CA PRO A 139 13.29 -4.73 -6.51
C PRO A 139 14.12 -4.70 -7.81
N LEU A 140 13.76 -3.84 -8.75
CA LEU A 140 14.45 -3.61 -10.04
C LEU A 140 15.47 -2.45 -9.99
N LEU A 141 15.55 -1.70 -8.88
CA LEU A 141 16.34 -0.47 -8.72
C LEU A 141 16.03 0.58 -9.81
N GLN A 142 14.77 0.67 -10.26
CA GLN A 142 14.35 1.59 -11.34
C GLN A 142 14.13 3.01 -10.79
N ASN A 143 15.17 3.83 -10.81
CA ASN A 143 15.17 5.23 -10.35
C ASN A 143 14.72 5.38 -8.88
N VAL A 144 14.93 4.36 -8.06
CA VAL A 144 14.62 4.35 -6.64
C VAL A 144 15.56 3.40 -5.91
N LEU A 145 16.01 3.79 -4.73
CA LEU A 145 16.85 2.94 -3.90
C LEU A 145 16.02 1.82 -3.27
N HIS A 146 16.61 0.63 -3.22
CA HIS A 146 16.13 -0.51 -2.46
C HIS A 146 17.24 -0.97 -1.50
N GLY A 147 17.01 -0.83 -0.20
CA GLY A 147 18.01 -1.19 0.81
C GLY A 147 18.42 -2.67 0.77
N GLY A 148 17.55 -3.54 0.26
CA GLY A 148 17.82 -4.95 0.01
C GLY A 148 18.67 -5.22 -1.24
N GLY A 149 18.91 -4.22 -2.10
CA GLY A 149 19.63 -4.41 -3.37
C GLY A 149 18.75 -4.82 -4.55
N LEU A 150 19.40 -5.29 -5.63
CA LEU A 150 18.73 -5.77 -6.83
C LEU A 150 18.18 -7.18 -6.61
N VAL A 151 16.88 -7.36 -6.81
CA VAL A 151 16.20 -8.65 -6.67
C VAL A 151 15.89 -9.26 -8.04
N PHE A 152 15.40 -8.46 -8.98
CA PHE A 152 15.08 -8.90 -10.33
C PHE A 152 15.97 -8.20 -11.35
N ALA A 153 16.59 -8.96 -12.25
CA ALA A 153 17.54 -8.41 -13.23
C ALA A 153 16.85 -7.51 -14.26
N SER A 154 15.59 -7.76 -14.56
CA SER A 154 14.80 -6.97 -15.53
C SER A 154 13.29 -7.12 -15.28
N ASN A 155 12.51 -6.27 -15.94
CA ASN A 155 11.04 -6.38 -15.97
C ASN A 155 10.54 -7.58 -16.82
N LEU A 156 11.43 -8.33 -17.44
CA LEU A 156 11.08 -9.58 -18.13
C LEU A 156 11.07 -10.79 -17.18
N ASP A 157 11.48 -10.60 -15.91
CA ASP A 157 11.41 -11.67 -14.92
C ASP A 157 9.95 -12.12 -14.73
N PRO A 158 9.67 -13.45 -14.79
CA PRO A 158 8.30 -13.96 -14.63
C PRO A 158 7.60 -13.52 -13.34
N ASN A 159 8.35 -13.36 -12.23
CA ASN A 159 7.76 -12.87 -10.99
C ASN A 159 7.34 -11.39 -11.11
N VAL A 160 8.15 -10.58 -11.79
CA VAL A 160 7.81 -9.17 -12.06
C VAL A 160 6.56 -9.10 -12.93
N LYS A 161 6.46 -9.94 -13.96
CA LYS A 161 5.28 -9.99 -14.85
C LYS A 161 3.99 -10.33 -14.12
N LEU A 162 4.03 -11.22 -13.14
CA LEU A 162 2.88 -11.53 -12.29
C LEU A 162 2.49 -10.33 -11.42
N ILE A 163 3.46 -9.64 -10.80
CA ILE A 163 3.21 -8.44 -9.99
C ILE A 163 2.64 -7.31 -10.87
N GLU A 164 3.25 -7.05 -12.04
CA GLU A 164 2.78 -6.04 -12.99
C GLU A 164 1.35 -6.34 -13.45
N TYR A 165 1.05 -7.61 -13.75
CA TYR A 165 -0.28 -8.03 -14.19
C TYR A 165 -1.33 -7.80 -13.11
N TRP A 166 -1.04 -8.17 -11.86
CA TRP A 166 -1.91 -7.91 -10.72
C TRP A 166 -2.24 -6.43 -10.57
N ILE A 167 -1.22 -5.56 -10.63
CA ILE A 167 -1.39 -4.12 -10.48
C ILE A 167 -2.13 -3.50 -11.67
N GLY A 168 -1.84 -3.99 -12.89
CA GLY A 168 -2.40 -3.46 -14.13
C GLY A 168 -3.84 -3.89 -14.42
N ASN A 169 -4.34 -4.92 -13.72
CA ASN A 169 -5.69 -5.46 -13.90
C ASN A 169 -6.50 -5.38 -12.60
N PRO A 170 -6.83 -4.17 -12.15
CA PRO A 170 -7.62 -3.99 -10.94
C PRO A 170 -9.04 -4.55 -11.11
N VAL A 171 -9.69 -4.80 -9.99
CA VAL A 171 -11.10 -5.17 -9.95
C VAL A 171 -11.94 -4.06 -10.59
N PRO A 172 -13.01 -4.38 -11.33
CA PRO A 172 -13.91 -3.37 -11.91
C PRO A 172 -14.39 -2.36 -10.85
N GLN A 173 -14.48 -1.11 -11.25
CA GLN A 173 -14.87 -0.03 -10.34
C GLN A 173 -16.22 -0.32 -9.66
N GLY A 174 -16.31 -0.05 -8.37
CA GLY A 174 -17.51 -0.29 -7.57
C GLY A 174 -17.64 -1.72 -7.04
N GLN A 175 -16.66 -2.58 -7.31
CA GLN A 175 -16.57 -3.92 -6.73
C GLN A 175 -15.41 -3.99 -5.73
N ASP A 176 -15.54 -4.86 -4.73
CA ASP A 176 -14.50 -5.07 -3.74
C ASP A 176 -13.40 -6.03 -4.23
N GLU A 177 -12.36 -6.18 -3.45
CA GLU A 177 -11.19 -7.02 -3.71
C GLU A 177 -11.50 -8.53 -3.83
N PHE A 178 -12.68 -8.96 -3.39
CA PHE A 178 -13.12 -10.36 -3.44
C PHE A 178 -13.98 -10.67 -4.67
N SER A 179 -14.16 -9.70 -5.56
CA SER A 179 -14.99 -9.88 -6.74
C SER A 179 -14.56 -11.06 -7.60
N THR A 180 -15.52 -11.93 -7.92
CA THR A 180 -15.30 -13.10 -8.78
C THR A 180 -15.20 -12.75 -10.26
N THR A 181 -15.51 -11.52 -10.66
CA THR A 181 -15.42 -11.08 -12.07
C THR A 181 -14.00 -11.15 -12.61
N THR A 182 -12.98 -11.09 -11.74
CA THR A 182 -11.58 -11.22 -12.13
C THR A 182 -11.13 -12.67 -12.37
N TYR A 183 -11.93 -13.67 -11.97
CA TYR A 183 -11.54 -15.07 -12.03
C TYR A 183 -11.31 -15.59 -13.44
N SER A 184 -12.14 -15.14 -14.40
CA SER A 184 -12.00 -15.53 -15.81
C SER A 184 -10.97 -14.71 -16.60
N THR A 185 -10.62 -13.53 -16.12
CA THR A 185 -9.69 -12.63 -16.80
C THR A 185 -8.25 -12.79 -16.29
N MET A 186 -8.09 -13.09 -15.00
CA MET A 186 -6.79 -13.17 -14.35
C MET A 186 -6.22 -14.59 -14.27
N PHE A 187 -7.01 -15.62 -14.62
CA PHE A 187 -6.59 -17.02 -14.55
C PHE A 187 -7.01 -17.81 -15.79
N THR A 188 -6.25 -18.85 -16.10
CA THR A 188 -6.55 -19.80 -17.20
C THR A 188 -6.33 -21.23 -16.70
N PRO A 189 -7.38 -22.10 -16.70
CA PRO A 189 -8.79 -21.74 -16.81
C PRO A 189 -9.23 -20.77 -15.71
N ALA A 190 -10.46 -20.27 -15.77
CA ALA A 190 -11.03 -19.37 -14.75
C ALA A 190 -10.81 -19.94 -13.34
N PHE A 191 -10.46 -19.07 -12.40
CA PHE A 191 -10.18 -19.48 -11.02
C PHE A 191 -11.38 -20.18 -10.40
N ASN A 192 -11.12 -21.36 -9.84
CA ASN A 192 -12.10 -22.13 -9.08
C ASN A 192 -11.67 -22.18 -7.61
N PRO A 193 -12.38 -21.49 -6.69
CA PRO A 193 -12.02 -21.49 -5.28
C PRO A 193 -11.97 -22.86 -4.63
N SER A 194 -12.83 -23.82 -5.12
CA SER A 194 -12.83 -25.21 -4.61
C SER A 194 -11.66 -26.06 -5.13
N SER A 195 -10.94 -25.56 -6.13
CA SER A 195 -9.78 -26.23 -6.73
C SER A 195 -8.74 -25.17 -7.17
N PRO A 196 -8.18 -24.38 -6.24
CA PRO A 196 -7.38 -23.21 -6.58
C PRO A 196 -6.14 -23.55 -7.42
N ASN A 197 -5.57 -24.74 -7.23
CA ASN A 197 -4.38 -25.19 -7.98
C ASN A 197 -4.69 -25.68 -9.40
N SER A 198 -5.96 -25.69 -9.82
CA SER A 198 -6.33 -26.07 -11.19
C SER A 198 -6.18 -24.92 -12.20
N SER A 199 -5.93 -23.72 -11.72
CA SER A 199 -5.84 -22.50 -12.52
C SER A 199 -4.40 -21.96 -12.53
N THR A 200 -3.95 -21.49 -13.70
CA THR A 200 -2.67 -20.81 -13.88
C THR A 200 -2.87 -19.31 -13.85
N CYS A 201 -1.97 -18.59 -13.19
CA CYS A 201 -1.97 -17.13 -13.16
C CYS A 201 -1.63 -16.57 -14.55
N ASN A 202 -2.47 -15.71 -15.10
CA ASN A 202 -2.15 -14.97 -16.30
C ASN A 202 -1.06 -13.92 -15.99
N SER A 203 -0.25 -13.56 -16.98
CA SER A 203 0.79 -12.52 -16.88
C SER A 203 0.93 -11.76 -18.20
N PHE A 204 1.66 -10.64 -18.17
CA PHE A 204 2.01 -9.90 -19.38
C PHE A 204 3.07 -10.63 -20.23
#